data_5fe537477573dbb5897f74150f24aa6e
#
_entry.id   5fe537477573dbb5897f74150f24aa6e
#
_cell.length_a   1.000
_cell.length_b   1.000
_cell.length_c   1.000
_cell.angle_alpha   90.00
_cell.angle_beta   90.00
_cell.angle_gamma   90.00
#
_symmetry.space_group_name_H-M   'P 1'
#
loop_
_entity.id
_entity.type
_entity.pdbx_description
1 polymer ?
#
loop_
_entity_poly.entity_id
_entity_poly.type
_entity_poly.pdbx_seq_one_letter_code
_entity_poly.pdbx_strand_id
1 'polypeptide(L)'
;MADAQLPPGWTLQRIRDVSGDQGAIVLDSNRAAKWVASDPHEVLHPEIVLGFHSLCIVKPVDDDDWYMGSLYDDGSIDCWTAYDDLYEALRGL
;
A
#
# COMPACT_ATOMS: atom_id res chain seq x y z
N MET A 1 -9.80 -14.16 -5.98
CA MET A 1 -9.09 -13.46 -7.05
C MET A 1 -8.45 -12.23 -6.51
N ALA A 2 -7.12 -12.24 -6.43
CA ALA A 2 -6.38 -11.10 -5.88
C ALA A 2 -6.63 -9.82 -6.66
N ASP A 3 -6.77 -9.92 -7.98
CA ASP A 3 -6.94 -8.75 -8.85
C ASP A 3 -8.26 -8.03 -8.65
N ALA A 4 -9.27 -8.71 -8.10
CA ALA A 4 -10.59 -8.13 -7.90
C ALA A 4 -10.57 -6.96 -6.91
N GLN A 5 -9.51 -6.85 -6.11
CA GLN A 5 -9.40 -5.80 -5.11
C GLN A 5 -8.73 -4.53 -5.61
N LEU A 6 -8.15 -4.58 -6.81
CA LEU A 6 -7.50 -3.40 -7.36
C LEU A 6 -8.53 -2.40 -7.88
N PRO A 7 -8.20 -1.09 -7.86
CA PRO A 7 -9.12 -0.08 -8.38
C PRO A 7 -9.39 -0.27 -9.87
N PRO A 8 -10.52 0.24 -10.39
CA PRO A 8 -10.81 0.16 -11.82
C PRO A 8 -9.68 0.75 -12.66
N GLY A 9 -9.32 0.03 -13.72
CA GLY A 9 -8.24 0.45 -14.60
C GLY A 9 -6.85 0.06 -14.17
N TRP A 10 -6.71 -0.53 -12.98
CA TRP A 10 -5.41 -0.98 -12.49
C TRP A 10 -5.28 -2.49 -12.56
N THR A 11 -4.10 -2.94 -13.01
CA THR A 11 -3.72 -4.35 -12.99
C THR A 11 -2.39 -4.46 -12.29
N LEU A 12 -2.03 -5.67 -11.86
CA LEU A 12 -0.73 -5.88 -11.23
C LEU A 12 0.41 -5.52 -12.18
N GLN A 13 0.26 -5.83 -13.47
CA GLN A 13 1.28 -5.48 -14.45
C GLN A 13 1.45 -3.97 -14.59
N ARG A 14 0.34 -3.22 -14.58
CA ARG A 14 0.42 -1.77 -14.63
C ARG A 14 1.11 -1.21 -13.40
N ILE A 15 0.83 -1.78 -12.23
CA ILE A 15 1.49 -1.39 -10.98
C ILE A 15 3.00 -1.59 -11.10
N ARG A 16 3.43 -2.72 -11.64
CA ARG A 16 4.84 -3.02 -11.85
C ARG A 16 5.48 -2.04 -12.82
N ASP A 17 4.77 -1.71 -13.89
CA ASP A 17 5.30 -0.81 -14.92
C ASP A 17 5.45 0.61 -14.39
N VAL A 18 4.46 1.13 -13.66
CA VAL A 18 4.51 2.49 -13.14
C VAL A 18 5.53 2.62 -12.02
N SER A 19 5.60 1.64 -11.13
CA SER A 19 6.55 1.68 -10.01
C SER A 19 7.98 1.37 -10.44
N GLY A 20 8.15 0.68 -11.56
CA GLY A 20 9.45 0.19 -11.98
C GLY A 20 9.89 -1.07 -11.24
N ASP A 21 9.05 -1.64 -10.39
CA ASP A 21 9.37 -2.83 -9.59
C ASP A 21 8.58 -4.03 -10.13
N GLN A 22 9.26 -4.88 -10.89
CA GLN A 22 8.64 -6.05 -11.48
C GLN A 22 8.34 -7.14 -10.46
N GLY A 23 8.82 -6.98 -9.23
CA GLY A 23 8.51 -7.89 -8.13
C GLY A 23 7.33 -7.46 -7.28
N ALA A 24 6.64 -6.39 -7.66
CA ALA A 24 5.48 -5.91 -6.91
C ALA A 24 4.39 -6.99 -6.86
N ILE A 25 3.77 -7.14 -5.69
CA ILE A 25 2.71 -8.13 -5.47
C ILE A 25 1.58 -7.52 -4.66
N VAL A 26 0.38 -8.12 -4.79
CA VAL A 26 -0.75 -7.80 -3.92
C VAL A 26 -0.64 -8.69 -2.68
N LEU A 27 -0.63 -8.06 -1.51
CA LEU A 27 -0.52 -8.77 -0.24
C LEU A 27 -1.88 -8.92 0.42
N ASP A 28 -1.94 -9.80 1.42
CA ASP A 28 -3.13 -9.97 2.23
C ASP A 28 -3.41 -8.69 3.01
N SER A 29 -4.66 -8.20 2.92
CA SER A 29 -5.07 -6.99 3.63
C SER A 29 -5.32 -7.23 5.12
N ASN A 30 -5.38 -8.49 5.55
CA ASN A 30 -5.62 -8.84 6.95
C ASN A 30 -4.31 -8.83 7.74
N ARG A 31 -3.75 -7.64 7.90
CA ARG A 31 -2.49 -7.44 8.63
C ARG A 31 -2.49 -6.11 9.36
N ALA A 32 -1.64 -5.98 10.37
CA ALA A 32 -1.55 -4.77 11.15
C ALA A 32 -0.87 -3.66 10.35
N ALA A 33 -1.50 -2.50 10.28
CA ALA A 33 -0.93 -1.31 9.65
C ALA A 33 -1.26 -0.12 10.52
N LYS A 34 -0.31 0.84 10.60
CA LYS A 34 -0.54 2.05 11.38
C LYS A 34 0.13 3.24 10.74
N TRP A 35 -0.44 4.41 11.02
CA TRP A 35 0.10 5.70 10.59
C TRP A 35 0.99 6.20 11.73
N VAL A 36 2.29 6.28 11.46
CA VAL A 36 3.27 6.62 12.49
C VAL A 36 3.73 8.07 12.43
N ALA A 37 3.25 8.83 11.45
CA ALA A 37 3.60 10.24 11.32
C ALA A 37 2.86 11.13 12.32
N SER A 38 1.84 10.61 12.99
CA SER A 38 1.11 11.33 14.03
C SER A 38 1.43 10.77 15.41
N ASP A 39 1.13 11.53 16.45
CA ASP A 39 1.31 11.11 17.84
C ASP A 39 0.02 11.38 18.62
N PRO A 40 -0.67 10.33 19.12
CA PRO A 40 -0.30 8.91 19.01
C PRO A 40 -0.50 8.35 17.60
N HIS A 41 0.11 7.20 17.34
CA HIS A 41 -0.05 6.52 16.05
C HIS A 41 -1.49 6.10 15.84
N GLU A 42 -1.95 6.18 14.59
CA GLU A 42 -3.30 5.77 14.22
C GLU A 42 -3.29 4.37 13.62
N VAL A 43 -4.25 3.54 14.02
CA VAL A 43 -4.43 2.23 13.42
C VAL A 43 -5.14 2.39 12.07
N LEU A 44 -4.58 1.79 11.03
CA LEU A 44 -5.19 1.76 9.71
C LEU A 44 -5.86 0.40 9.49
N HIS A 45 -6.94 0.40 8.72
CA HIS A 45 -7.68 -0.80 8.38
C HIS A 45 -7.53 -1.05 6.88
N PRO A 46 -6.54 -1.85 6.45
CA PRO A 46 -6.24 -1.99 5.02
C PRO A 46 -7.36 -2.64 4.24
N GLU A 47 -7.65 -2.09 3.08
CA GLU A 47 -8.49 -2.72 2.06
C GLU A 47 -7.60 -3.35 0.98
N ILE A 48 -6.56 -2.61 0.54
CA ILE A 48 -5.63 -3.05 -0.49
C ILE A 48 -4.22 -2.84 0.04
N VAL A 49 -3.38 -3.86 -0.09
CA VAL A 49 -1.97 -3.79 0.31
C VAL A 49 -1.10 -4.25 -0.85
N LEU A 50 -0.17 -3.40 -1.26
CA LEU A 50 0.77 -3.70 -2.34
C LEU A 50 2.19 -3.75 -1.75
N GLY A 51 2.93 -4.81 -2.07
CA GLY A 51 4.28 -5.01 -1.54
C GLY A 51 5.36 -4.76 -2.58
N PHE A 52 6.42 -4.02 -2.19
CA PHE A 52 7.54 -3.64 -3.05
C PHE A 52 8.83 -3.82 -2.25
N HIS A 53 9.39 -5.01 -2.26
CA HIS A 53 10.56 -5.31 -1.44
C HIS A 53 10.27 -5.03 0.03
N SER A 54 10.97 -4.07 0.63
CA SER A 54 10.75 -3.70 2.03
C SER A 54 9.77 -2.55 2.20
N LEU A 55 9.19 -2.04 1.12
CA LEU A 55 8.19 -0.98 1.14
C LEU A 55 6.82 -1.52 0.82
N CYS A 56 5.79 -0.73 1.13
CA CYS A 56 4.43 -1.18 1.00
C CYS A 56 3.52 0.03 0.80
N ILE A 57 2.46 -0.15 0.01
CA ILE A 57 1.44 0.88 -0.18
C ILE A 57 0.12 0.29 0.30
N VAL A 58 -0.60 1.06 1.13
CA VAL A 58 -1.83 0.63 1.77
C VAL A 58 -2.95 1.62 1.44
N LYS A 59 -4.10 1.09 1.00
CA LYS A 59 -5.33 1.89 0.92
C LYS A 59 -6.27 1.41 2.02
N PRO A 60 -6.60 2.26 3.01
CA PRO A 60 -7.55 1.89 4.05
C PRO A 60 -8.98 1.76 3.51
N VAL A 61 -9.83 1.02 4.22
CA VAL A 61 -11.23 0.80 3.80
C VAL A 61 -12.04 2.09 3.87
N ASP A 62 -11.68 3.01 4.76
CA ASP A 62 -12.44 4.22 5.03
C ASP A 62 -11.75 5.49 4.52
N ASP A 63 -10.75 5.36 3.68
CA ASP A 63 -9.95 6.49 3.21
C ASP A 63 -9.60 6.26 1.73
N ASP A 64 -9.68 7.32 0.93
CA ASP A 64 -9.31 7.24 -0.49
C ASP A 64 -7.83 7.48 -0.75
N ASP A 65 -7.09 7.92 0.26
CA ASP A 65 -5.67 8.15 0.13
C ASP A 65 -4.89 6.84 0.13
N TRP A 66 -3.72 6.87 -0.49
CA TRP A 66 -2.80 5.74 -0.54
C TRP A 66 -1.60 6.04 0.35
N TYR A 67 -1.38 5.18 1.34
CA TYR A 67 -0.35 5.35 2.35
C TYR A 67 0.86 4.49 2.00
N MET A 68 2.05 5.05 2.16
CA MET A 68 3.29 4.33 1.90
C MET A 68 4.07 4.17 3.20
N GLY A 69 4.71 3.03 3.36
CA GLY A 69 5.49 2.77 4.55
C GLY A 69 6.39 1.56 4.44
N SER A 70 6.88 1.13 5.58
CA SER A 70 7.80 0.00 5.69
C SER A 70 7.04 -1.28 5.99
N LEU A 71 7.41 -2.35 5.30
CA LEU A 71 6.88 -3.69 5.53
C LEU A 71 7.91 -4.46 6.35
N TYR A 72 7.49 -4.95 7.51
CA TYR A 72 8.38 -5.70 8.41
C TYR A 72 8.23 -7.21 8.24
N ASP A 73 9.20 -7.95 8.75
CA ASP A 73 9.27 -9.41 8.59
C ASP A 73 8.06 -10.13 9.19
N ASP A 74 7.44 -9.55 10.23
CA ASP A 74 6.25 -10.13 10.85
C ASP A 74 4.96 -9.81 10.08
N GLY A 75 5.07 -9.09 8.96
CA GLY A 75 3.93 -8.72 8.13
C GLY A 75 3.26 -7.41 8.51
N SER A 76 3.70 -6.76 9.58
CA SER A 76 3.14 -5.47 9.98
C SER A 76 3.70 -4.35 9.13
N ILE A 77 2.99 -3.21 9.13
CA ILE A 77 3.31 -2.06 8.27
C ILE A 77 3.27 -0.79 9.09
N ASP A 78 4.31 0.05 8.94
CA ASP A 78 4.31 1.41 9.48
C ASP A 78 4.29 2.39 8.31
N CYS A 79 3.20 3.15 8.18
CA CYS A 79 3.05 4.13 7.11
C CYS A 79 3.48 5.51 7.59
N TRP A 80 4.25 6.21 6.77
CA TRP A 80 4.83 7.49 7.13
C TRP A 80 4.62 8.58 6.09
N THR A 81 3.98 8.29 4.97
CA THR A 81 3.59 9.29 3.99
C THR A 81 2.31 8.86 3.27
N ALA A 82 1.59 9.82 2.69
CA ALA A 82 0.32 9.58 2.03
C ALA A 82 0.25 10.33 0.70
N TYR A 83 -0.48 9.76 -0.24
CA TYR A 83 -0.66 10.30 -1.58
C TYR A 83 -2.15 10.31 -1.94
N ASP A 84 -2.55 11.26 -2.79
CA ASP A 84 -3.95 11.41 -3.18
C ASP A 84 -4.43 10.29 -4.09
N ASP A 85 -3.52 9.69 -4.87
CA ASP A 85 -3.88 8.61 -5.77
C ASP A 85 -2.75 7.60 -5.91
N LEU A 86 -3.09 6.44 -6.47
CA LEU A 86 -2.17 5.32 -6.59
C LEU A 86 -1.01 5.63 -7.54
N TYR A 87 -1.26 6.35 -8.62
CA TYR A 87 -0.21 6.68 -9.56
C TYR A 87 0.91 7.47 -8.88
N GLU A 88 0.53 8.50 -8.08
CA GLU A 88 1.49 9.31 -7.37
C GLU A 88 2.24 8.50 -6.31
N ALA A 89 1.55 7.61 -5.63
CA ALA A 89 2.18 6.75 -4.64
C ALA A 89 3.23 5.84 -5.28
N LEU A 90 2.91 5.26 -6.43
CA LEU A 90 3.85 4.39 -7.14
C LEU A 90 5.06 5.15 -7.64
N ARG A 91 4.87 6.40 -8.04
CA ARG A 91 5.98 7.25 -8.49
C ARG A 91 6.88 7.70 -7.34
N GLY A 92 6.38 7.64 -6.11
CA GLY A 92 7.13 8.01 -4.92
C GLY A 92 8.04 6.92 -4.36
N LEU A 93 7.96 5.72 -4.93
CA LEU A 93 8.76 4.59 -4.44
C LEU A 93 10.24 4.74 -4.76
#